data_a846f927f3a58369226c952202242660
#
_entry.id   a846f927f3a58369226c952202242660
#
_cell.length_a   1.000
_cell.length_b   1.000
_cell.length_c   1.000
_cell.angle_alpha   90.00
_cell.angle_beta   90.00
_cell.angle_gamma   90.00
#
_symmetry.space_group_name_H-M   'P 1'
#
loop_
_entity.id
_entity.type
_entity.pdbx_description
1 polymer ?
#
loop_
_entity_poly.entity_id
_entity_poly.type
_entity_poly.pdbx_seq_one_letter_code
_entity_poly.pdbx_strand_id
1 'polypeptide(L)'
;MIDHRPAPRIGSLCTGYGGLDMAVQLVLGGHLTWYAETDRHARALCAHHWPGVPNLGDIRTVDWTRVEPVDVLTAGFPCQDISNAGKRAGITGKHSSLWSAIADAVRVLRPPLVFVENVAALLRRGFDVVAADLATIGYDTSWLCLRASDIGAAHRRDRLFLLATPTPRPRGSADAADTLRP
;
A
#
# COMPACT_ATOMS: atom_id res chain seq x y z
N MET A 1 -5.91 -23.62 -20.17
CA MET A 1 -4.59 -22.98 -20.25
C MET A 1 -4.28 -22.47 -18.85
N ILE A 2 -3.38 -23.13 -18.12
CA ILE A 2 -2.97 -22.71 -16.76
C ILE A 2 -2.07 -21.49 -16.97
N ASP A 3 -2.48 -20.34 -16.46
CA ASP A 3 -1.70 -19.10 -16.53
C ASP A 3 -0.41 -19.31 -15.71
N HIS A 4 0.73 -19.42 -16.38
CA HIS A 4 2.05 -19.66 -15.80
C HIS A 4 2.72 -18.37 -15.29
N ARG A 5 1.95 -17.32 -14.92
CA ARG A 5 2.56 -16.17 -14.28
C ARG A 5 3.17 -16.59 -12.95
N PRO A 6 4.39 -16.16 -12.63
CA PRO A 6 5.00 -16.45 -11.33
C PRO A 6 4.09 -15.90 -10.21
N ALA A 7 4.06 -16.61 -9.09
CA ALA A 7 3.29 -16.20 -7.93
C ALA A 7 3.76 -14.80 -7.44
N PRO A 8 2.84 -13.86 -7.17
CA PRO A 8 3.20 -12.48 -6.89
C PRO A 8 4.00 -12.35 -5.58
N ARG A 9 5.01 -11.48 -5.60
CA ARG A 9 5.78 -11.06 -4.42
C ARG A 9 5.01 -9.97 -3.71
N ILE A 10 4.84 -10.09 -2.41
CA ILE A 10 4.07 -9.16 -1.58
C ILE A 10 5.02 -8.47 -0.61
N GLY A 11 4.97 -7.14 -0.55
CA GLY A 11 5.60 -6.33 0.49
C GLY A 11 4.54 -5.72 1.38
N SER A 12 4.79 -5.65 2.69
CA SER A 12 3.81 -5.18 3.65
C SER A 12 4.33 -4.02 4.49
N LEU A 13 3.55 -2.96 4.60
CA LEU A 13 3.83 -1.76 5.39
C LEU A 13 2.84 -1.62 6.53
N CYS A 14 3.35 -1.35 7.75
CA CYS A 14 2.54 -1.28 8.97
C CYS A 14 1.70 -2.54 9.13
N THR A 15 2.35 -3.68 9.05
CA THR A 15 1.77 -5.02 8.85
C THR A 15 0.79 -5.43 9.94
N GLY A 16 0.97 -4.92 11.18
CA GLY A 16 0.18 -5.37 12.31
C GLY A 16 0.33 -6.87 12.53
N TYR A 17 -0.79 -7.57 12.67
CA TYR A 17 -0.78 -9.05 12.77
C TYR A 17 -0.88 -9.75 11.40
N GLY A 18 -0.81 -9.01 10.28
CA GLY A 18 -0.75 -9.57 8.93
C GLY A 18 -2.09 -9.96 8.30
N GLY A 19 -3.22 -9.51 8.87
CA GLY A 19 -4.54 -9.91 8.37
C GLY A 19 -4.81 -9.49 6.93
N LEU A 20 -4.37 -8.28 6.53
CA LEU A 20 -4.48 -7.80 5.15
C LEU A 20 -3.64 -8.67 4.20
N ASP A 21 -2.43 -8.98 4.61
CA ASP A 21 -1.46 -9.76 3.81
C ASP A 21 -1.95 -11.19 3.60
N MET A 22 -2.47 -11.83 4.65
CA MET A 22 -3.08 -13.17 4.55
C MET A 22 -4.29 -13.16 3.60
N ALA A 23 -5.12 -12.11 3.63
CA ALA A 23 -6.25 -11.98 2.71
C ALA A 23 -5.78 -11.82 1.25
N VAL A 24 -4.75 -11.00 1.01
CA VAL A 24 -4.16 -10.81 -0.32
C VAL A 24 -3.55 -12.13 -0.82
N GLN A 25 -2.80 -12.84 0.03
CA GLN A 25 -2.25 -14.16 -0.32
C GLN A 25 -3.34 -15.18 -0.66
N LEU A 26 -4.46 -15.17 0.07
CA LEU A 26 -5.58 -16.07 -0.19
C LEU A 26 -6.23 -15.81 -1.56
N VAL A 27 -6.35 -14.55 -1.96
CA VAL A 27 -7.07 -14.14 -3.19
C VAL A 27 -6.16 -14.18 -4.42
N LEU A 28 -4.96 -13.66 -4.30
CA LEU A 28 -4.03 -13.49 -5.44
C LEU A 28 -2.98 -14.59 -5.51
N GLY A 29 -2.86 -15.39 -4.47
CA GLY A 29 -1.70 -16.27 -4.28
C GLY A 29 -0.46 -15.47 -3.88
N GLY A 30 0.70 -16.07 -4.08
CA GLY A 30 1.98 -15.41 -3.82
C GLY A 30 2.53 -15.62 -2.41
N HIS A 31 3.58 -14.89 -2.12
CA HIS A 31 4.29 -14.98 -0.85
C HIS A 31 4.73 -13.60 -0.36
N LEU A 32 4.80 -13.45 0.96
CA LEU A 32 5.35 -12.27 1.59
C LEU A 32 6.88 -12.28 1.42
N THR A 33 7.42 -11.27 0.76
CA THR A 33 8.87 -11.13 0.49
C THR A 33 9.56 -10.41 1.64
N TRP A 34 8.92 -9.39 2.16
CA TRP A 34 9.33 -8.60 3.32
C TRP A 34 8.14 -7.90 3.97
N TYR A 35 8.31 -7.51 5.22
CA TYR A 35 7.31 -6.69 5.92
C TYR A 35 7.99 -5.59 6.75
N ALA A 36 7.23 -4.56 7.13
CA ALA A 36 7.69 -3.48 7.97
C ALA A 36 6.73 -3.24 9.13
N GLU A 37 7.18 -3.58 10.35
CA GLU A 37 6.41 -3.46 11.58
C GLU A 37 7.33 -3.11 12.75
N THR A 38 6.89 -2.16 13.59
CA THR A 38 7.66 -1.69 14.76
C THR A 38 7.15 -2.25 16.09
N ASP A 39 5.84 -2.56 16.17
CA ASP A 39 5.26 -3.11 17.40
C ASP A 39 5.83 -4.49 17.73
N ARG A 40 6.28 -4.66 18.96
CA ARG A 40 6.94 -5.89 19.43
C ARG A 40 6.04 -7.12 19.31
N HIS A 41 4.75 -6.98 19.63
CA HIS A 41 3.82 -8.11 19.63
C HIS A 41 3.39 -8.48 18.21
N ALA A 42 3.10 -7.48 17.39
CA ALA A 42 2.80 -7.67 15.97
C ALA A 42 3.98 -8.34 15.25
N ARG A 43 5.21 -7.90 15.50
CA ARG A 43 6.43 -8.54 14.96
C ARG A 43 6.56 -10.01 15.33
N ALA A 44 6.24 -10.36 16.58
CA ALA A 44 6.28 -11.75 17.01
C ALA A 44 5.25 -12.62 16.28
N LEU A 45 4.05 -12.07 16.02
CA LEU A 45 3.01 -12.73 15.22
C LEU A 45 3.44 -12.88 13.76
N CYS A 46 3.98 -11.81 13.14
CA CYS A 46 4.49 -11.89 11.77
C CYS A 46 5.62 -12.93 11.63
N ALA A 47 6.56 -12.98 12.56
CA ALA A 47 7.64 -13.96 12.55
C ALA A 47 7.13 -15.40 12.72
N HIS A 48 5.99 -15.60 13.40
CA HIS A 48 5.33 -16.88 13.49
C HIS A 48 4.62 -17.28 12.19
N HIS A 49 3.89 -16.33 11.56
CA HIS A 49 3.18 -16.57 10.30
C HIS A 49 4.11 -16.75 9.11
N TRP A 50 5.21 -15.98 9.08
CA TRP A 50 6.16 -15.98 7.96
C TRP A 50 7.61 -16.16 8.47
N PRO A 51 7.98 -17.39 8.90
CA PRO A 51 9.33 -17.66 9.39
C PRO A 51 10.38 -17.33 8.31
N GLY A 52 11.40 -16.57 8.69
CA GLY A 52 12.50 -16.21 7.78
C GLY A 52 12.24 -15.01 6.87
N VAL A 53 11.01 -14.48 6.80
CA VAL A 53 10.73 -13.24 6.06
C VAL A 53 11.31 -12.04 6.81
N PRO A 54 12.12 -11.17 6.15
CA PRO A 54 12.77 -10.05 6.80
C PRO A 54 11.77 -8.98 7.22
N ASN A 55 11.97 -8.41 8.42
CA ASN A 55 11.28 -7.23 8.91
C ASN A 55 12.14 -5.99 8.68
N LEU A 56 11.66 -5.03 7.91
CA LEU A 56 12.35 -3.77 7.60
C LEU A 56 12.23 -2.73 8.73
N GLY A 57 11.38 -2.96 9.74
CA GLY A 57 11.22 -2.08 10.89
C GLY A 57 10.41 -0.81 10.60
N ASP A 58 10.96 0.35 10.96
CA ASP A 58 10.28 1.66 10.78
C ASP A 58 10.37 2.14 9.33
N ILE A 59 9.23 2.21 8.65
CA ILE A 59 9.14 2.61 7.24
C ILE A 59 9.69 4.01 6.96
N ARG A 60 9.80 4.87 7.98
CA ARG A 60 10.35 6.23 7.85
C ARG A 60 11.87 6.27 7.72
N THR A 61 12.54 5.16 8.01
CA THR A 61 14.00 5.03 7.99
C THR A 61 14.51 4.09 6.91
N VAL A 62 13.61 3.43 6.18
CA VAL A 62 13.97 2.46 5.12
C VAL A 62 14.50 3.19 3.88
N ASP A 63 15.62 2.75 3.36
CA ASP A 63 16.10 3.12 2.04
C ASP A 63 15.42 2.24 0.97
N TRP A 64 14.32 2.72 0.42
CA TRP A 64 13.49 1.99 -0.56
C TRP A 64 14.24 1.64 -1.84
N THR A 65 15.35 2.33 -2.17
CA THR A 65 16.16 2.02 -3.37
C THR A 65 16.91 0.70 -3.24
N ARG A 66 17.04 0.18 -2.01
CA ARG A 66 17.74 -1.08 -1.69
C ARG A 66 16.80 -2.22 -1.33
N VAL A 67 15.50 -1.96 -1.31
CA VAL A 67 14.49 -2.97 -0.98
C VAL A 67 14.11 -3.77 -2.22
N GLU A 68 13.90 -5.07 -2.06
CA GLU A 68 13.47 -5.92 -3.16
C GLU A 68 12.11 -5.45 -3.70
N PRO A 69 11.99 -5.23 -5.03
CA PRO A 69 10.73 -4.85 -5.67
C PRO A 69 9.66 -5.94 -5.50
N VAL A 70 8.41 -5.52 -5.36
CA VAL A 70 7.26 -6.40 -5.17
C VAL A 70 6.18 -6.15 -6.20
N ASP A 71 5.33 -7.14 -6.41
CA ASP A 71 4.22 -7.07 -7.35
C ASP A 71 2.96 -6.51 -6.70
N VAL A 72 2.82 -6.71 -5.38
CA VAL A 72 1.75 -6.16 -4.55
C VAL A 72 2.37 -5.51 -3.31
N LEU A 73 1.98 -4.26 -3.04
CA LEU A 73 2.31 -3.56 -1.81
C LEU A 73 1.06 -3.39 -0.97
N THR A 74 1.05 -3.92 0.24
CA THR A 74 -0.04 -3.75 1.21
C THR A 74 0.32 -2.69 2.25
N ALA A 75 -0.66 -1.95 2.76
CA ALA A 75 -0.44 -0.99 3.83
C ALA A 75 -1.68 -0.83 4.73
N GLY A 76 -1.53 -1.06 6.03
CA GLY A 76 -2.56 -0.86 7.05
C GLY A 76 -2.11 0.14 8.11
N PHE A 77 -2.15 1.44 7.83
CA PHE A 77 -1.58 2.45 8.72
C PHE A 77 -2.61 3.06 9.70
N PRO A 78 -2.18 3.52 10.91
CA PRO A 78 -3.06 4.14 11.89
C PRO A 78 -3.70 5.44 11.39
N CYS A 79 -5.03 5.58 11.54
CA CYS A 79 -5.78 6.78 11.15
C CYS A 79 -5.38 8.04 11.95
N GLN A 80 -4.76 7.90 13.10
CA GLN A 80 -4.35 9.01 13.97
C GLN A 80 -3.33 9.93 13.31
N ASP A 81 -2.51 9.43 12.40
CA ASP A 81 -1.50 10.22 11.68
C ASP A 81 -2.11 11.21 10.68
N ILE A 82 -3.27 10.88 10.12
CA ILE A 82 -4.01 11.80 9.23
C ILE A 82 -4.82 12.80 10.05
N SER A 83 -5.38 12.41 11.21
CA SER A 83 -6.18 13.30 12.07
C SER A 83 -5.33 14.33 12.81
N ASN A 84 -4.07 14.02 13.13
CA ASN A 84 -3.15 14.99 13.74
C ASN A 84 -2.63 16.02 12.74
N ALA A 85 -2.59 15.72 11.44
CA ALA A 85 -2.39 16.69 10.38
C ALA A 85 -3.57 17.67 10.23
N GLY A 86 -4.79 17.29 10.68
CA GLY A 86 -6.00 18.12 10.65
C GLY A 86 -6.06 19.24 11.70
N LYS A 87 -5.17 19.27 12.69
CA LYS A 87 -4.99 20.42 13.59
C LYS A 87 -3.82 21.30 13.13
N ARG A 88 -4.04 22.09 12.04
CA ARG A 88 -3.28 23.28 11.64
C ARG A 88 -1.83 23.15 11.17
N ALA A 89 -1.31 21.97 10.94
CA ALA A 89 -0.13 21.83 10.11
C ALA A 89 -0.49 20.79 9.07
N GLY A 90 -0.97 21.22 7.91
CA GLY A 90 -1.23 20.32 6.78
C GLY A 90 -0.02 19.41 6.56
N ILE A 91 -0.18 18.37 5.77
CA ILE A 91 0.88 17.44 5.29
C ILE A 91 2.16 18.15 4.78
N THR A 92 2.16 19.48 4.74
CA THR A 92 3.30 20.39 4.50
C THR A 92 4.26 20.53 5.69
N GLY A 93 3.96 20.01 6.87
CA GLY A 93 4.93 19.84 7.94
C GLY A 93 5.97 18.81 7.49
N LYS A 94 7.14 19.27 7.07
CA LYS A 94 8.32 18.43 6.83
C LYS A 94 8.45 17.42 7.98
N HIS A 95 8.41 16.15 7.62
CA HIS A 95 8.68 14.98 8.43
C HIS A 95 7.48 14.26 9.07
N SER A 96 7.29 13.08 8.54
CA SER A 96 6.92 11.85 9.20
C SER A 96 5.45 11.57 9.53
N SER A 97 4.53 11.83 8.63
CA SER A 97 3.33 11.00 8.68
C SER A 97 3.68 9.61 8.11
N LEU A 98 3.16 8.53 8.70
CA LEU A 98 3.34 7.18 8.13
C LEU A 98 2.83 7.13 6.68
N TRP A 99 1.79 7.89 6.35
CA TRP A 99 1.31 8.01 4.98
C TRP A 99 2.37 8.57 4.03
N SER A 100 3.11 9.60 4.41
CA SER A 100 4.19 10.14 3.58
C SER A 100 5.26 9.08 3.28
N ALA A 101 5.65 8.29 4.29
CA ALA A 101 6.60 7.21 4.10
C ALA A 101 6.04 6.08 3.20
N ILE A 102 4.74 5.79 3.28
CA ILE A 102 4.07 4.85 2.36
C ILE A 102 4.08 5.39 0.93
N ALA A 103 3.74 6.67 0.73
CA ALA A 103 3.77 7.30 -0.59
C ALA A 103 5.19 7.31 -1.19
N ASP A 104 6.22 7.49 -0.37
CA ASP A 104 7.62 7.39 -0.79
C ASP A 104 8.01 5.97 -1.20
N ALA A 105 7.57 4.96 -0.45
CA ALA A 105 7.73 3.55 -0.82
C ALA A 105 7.09 3.25 -2.19
N VAL A 106 5.83 3.69 -2.40
CA VAL A 106 5.13 3.52 -3.69
C VAL A 106 5.87 4.22 -4.83
N ARG A 107 6.37 5.44 -4.58
CA ARG A 107 7.10 6.24 -5.59
C ARG A 107 8.37 5.54 -6.05
N VAL A 108 9.11 4.94 -5.12
CA VAL A 108 10.41 4.29 -5.40
C VAL A 108 10.22 2.88 -5.93
N LEU A 109 9.41 2.04 -5.27
CA LEU A 109 9.24 0.64 -5.61
C LEU A 109 8.37 0.42 -6.85
N ARG A 110 7.44 1.34 -7.15
CA ARG A 110 6.55 1.27 -8.32
C ARG A 110 5.78 -0.05 -8.46
N PRO A 111 5.17 -0.58 -7.39
CA PRO A 111 4.49 -1.87 -7.46
C PRO A 111 3.30 -1.81 -8.45
N PRO A 112 3.05 -2.88 -9.22
CA PRO A 112 1.87 -2.99 -10.11
C PRO A 112 0.54 -2.85 -9.39
N LEU A 113 0.48 -3.20 -8.09
CA LEU A 113 -0.72 -3.11 -7.27
C LEU A 113 -0.38 -2.60 -5.87
N VAL A 114 -1.09 -1.58 -5.43
CA VAL A 114 -1.07 -1.10 -4.03
C VAL A 114 -2.43 -1.35 -3.40
N PHE A 115 -2.45 -1.99 -2.23
CA PHE A 115 -3.66 -2.28 -1.49
C PHE A 115 -3.59 -1.68 -0.09
N VAL A 116 -4.44 -0.70 0.19
CA VAL A 116 -4.44 0.06 1.45
C VAL A 116 -5.71 -0.24 2.24
N GLU A 117 -5.55 -0.49 3.54
CA GLU A 117 -6.65 -0.59 4.50
C GLU A 117 -6.58 0.55 5.51
N ASN A 118 -7.74 1.12 5.84
CA ASN A 118 -7.87 2.08 6.95
C ASN A 118 -9.31 2.06 7.51
N VAL A 119 -9.57 2.86 8.54
CA VAL A 119 -10.94 3.07 9.02
C VAL A 119 -11.74 3.88 8.01
N ALA A 120 -13.06 3.63 7.89
CA ALA A 120 -13.94 4.36 6.96
C ALA A 120 -13.96 5.89 7.20
N ALA A 121 -13.63 6.32 8.42
CA ALA A 121 -13.50 7.75 8.76
C ALA A 121 -12.42 8.48 7.92
N LEU A 122 -11.48 7.76 7.31
CA LEU A 122 -10.48 8.30 6.39
C LEU A 122 -11.12 9.08 5.25
N LEU A 123 -12.26 8.62 4.71
CA LEU A 123 -12.98 9.31 3.63
C LEU A 123 -13.27 10.79 3.93
N ARG A 124 -13.44 11.12 5.21
CA ARG A 124 -13.77 12.48 5.66
C ARG A 124 -12.57 13.25 6.25
N ARG A 125 -11.41 12.57 6.42
CA ARG A 125 -10.30 13.10 7.24
C ARG A 125 -8.93 12.98 6.58
N GLY A 126 -8.86 12.88 5.25
CA GLY A 126 -7.60 12.85 4.54
C GLY A 126 -7.50 11.87 3.36
N PHE A 127 -8.62 11.31 2.93
CA PHE A 127 -8.65 10.48 1.72
C PHE A 127 -8.27 11.29 0.48
N ASP A 128 -8.68 12.55 0.41
CA ASP A 128 -8.33 13.50 -0.64
C ASP A 128 -6.81 13.64 -0.79
N VAL A 129 -6.09 13.65 0.32
CA VAL A 129 -4.62 13.70 0.31
C VAL A 129 -4.03 12.39 -0.18
N VAL A 130 -4.53 11.26 0.34
CA VAL A 130 -4.08 9.92 -0.09
C VAL A 130 -4.26 9.76 -1.61
N ALA A 131 -5.44 10.10 -2.13
CA ALA A 131 -5.75 10.00 -3.54
C ALA A 131 -4.90 10.97 -4.40
N ALA A 132 -4.71 12.23 -3.95
CA ALA A 132 -3.92 13.22 -4.66
C ALA A 132 -2.43 12.83 -4.71
N ASP A 133 -1.87 12.30 -3.63
CA ASP A 133 -0.48 11.84 -3.60
C ASP A 133 -0.28 10.65 -4.55
N LEU A 134 -1.19 9.67 -4.55
CA LEU A 134 -1.14 8.54 -5.47
C LEU A 134 -1.28 9.00 -6.93
N ALA A 135 -2.20 9.91 -7.23
CA ALA A 135 -2.35 10.48 -8.56
C ALA A 135 -1.07 11.23 -9.01
N THR A 136 -0.42 11.98 -8.11
CA THR A 136 0.84 12.67 -8.38
C THR A 136 1.98 11.68 -8.68
N ILE A 137 1.96 10.51 -8.03
CA ILE A 137 2.90 9.43 -8.30
C ILE A 137 2.56 8.69 -9.62
N GLY A 138 1.38 8.92 -10.21
CA GLY A 138 0.90 8.30 -11.44
C GLY A 138 0.17 6.99 -11.21
N TYR A 139 -0.68 6.95 -10.19
CA TYR A 139 -1.57 5.83 -9.89
C TYR A 139 -3.04 6.27 -9.95
N ASP A 140 -3.86 5.46 -10.58
CA ASP A 140 -5.32 5.53 -10.50
C ASP A 140 -5.80 4.79 -9.26
N THR A 141 -6.84 5.32 -8.60
CA THR A 141 -7.36 4.74 -7.37
C THR A 141 -8.83 4.35 -7.49
N SER A 142 -9.19 3.21 -6.89
CA SER A 142 -10.56 2.80 -6.63
C SER A 142 -10.69 2.40 -5.16
N TRP A 143 -11.85 2.62 -4.56
CA TRP A 143 -12.05 2.32 -3.15
C TRP A 143 -13.47 1.90 -2.83
N LEU A 144 -13.64 1.22 -1.72
CA LEU A 144 -14.93 0.87 -1.15
C LEU A 144 -14.86 0.85 0.38
N CYS A 145 -15.99 1.03 1.04
CA CYS A 145 -16.14 0.78 2.47
C CYS A 145 -16.95 -0.49 2.71
N LEU A 146 -16.42 -1.34 3.57
CA LEU A 146 -17.10 -2.59 4.00
C LEU A 146 -17.15 -2.63 5.52
N ARG A 147 -18.27 -3.13 6.04
CA ARG A 147 -18.40 -3.46 7.45
C ARG A 147 -18.20 -4.96 7.64
N ALA A 148 -17.54 -5.32 8.71
CA ALA A 148 -17.41 -6.73 9.05
C ALA A 148 -18.77 -7.40 9.26
N SER A 149 -19.79 -6.66 9.75
CA SER A 149 -21.17 -7.11 9.85
C SER A 149 -21.80 -7.46 8.50
N ASP A 150 -21.38 -6.83 7.39
CA ASP A 150 -21.95 -7.08 6.06
C ASP A 150 -21.53 -8.45 5.51
N ILE A 151 -20.50 -9.04 6.12
CA ILE A 151 -19.98 -10.38 5.81
C ILE A 151 -20.17 -11.38 6.97
N GLY A 152 -21.11 -11.09 7.89
CA GLY A 152 -21.53 -12.01 8.95
C GLY A 152 -20.79 -11.92 10.28
N ALA A 153 -19.88 -10.96 10.47
CA ALA A 153 -19.21 -10.78 11.76
C ALA A 153 -20.15 -10.15 12.81
N ALA A 154 -19.95 -10.50 14.09
CA ALA A 154 -20.75 -10.00 15.22
C ALA A 154 -20.49 -8.52 15.57
N HIS A 155 -19.59 -7.82 14.88
CA HIS A 155 -19.22 -6.43 15.11
C HIS A 155 -19.23 -5.64 13.81
N ARG A 156 -19.40 -4.31 13.89
CA ARG A 156 -19.48 -3.45 12.70
C ARG A 156 -18.15 -3.33 11.99
N ARG A 157 -17.08 -2.95 12.67
CA ARG A 157 -15.72 -2.73 12.12
C ARG A 157 -15.74 -2.19 10.68
N ASP A 158 -16.16 -0.95 10.53
CA ASP A 158 -16.25 -0.29 9.23
C ASP A 158 -14.85 0.08 8.71
N ARG A 159 -14.49 -0.38 7.51
CA ARG A 159 -13.15 -0.22 6.92
C ARG A 159 -13.23 0.28 5.50
N LEU A 160 -12.32 1.17 5.17
CA LEU A 160 -12.03 1.59 3.81
C LEU A 160 -10.91 0.70 3.26
N PHE A 161 -11.16 0.17 2.08
CA PHE A 161 -10.18 -0.52 1.27
C PHE A 161 -9.94 0.30 -0.01
N LEU A 162 -8.68 0.54 -0.33
CA LEU A 162 -8.26 1.28 -1.51
C LEU A 162 -7.32 0.41 -2.33
N LEU A 163 -7.58 0.34 -3.63
CA LEU A 163 -6.71 -0.23 -4.64
C LEU A 163 -6.11 0.90 -5.47
N ALA A 164 -4.80 0.85 -5.72
CA ALA A 164 -4.16 1.74 -6.67
C ALA A 164 -3.31 0.95 -7.67
N THR A 165 -3.41 1.33 -8.93
CA THR A 165 -2.67 0.76 -10.05
C THR A 165 -2.02 1.86 -10.87
N PRO A 166 -0.85 1.63 -11.50
CA PRO A 166 -0.24 2.63 -12.37
C PRO A 166 -1.21 3.09 -13.46
N THR A 167 -1.33 4.41 -13.62
CA THR A 167 -2.15 5.01 -14.68
C THR A 167 -1.62 4.54 -16.04
N PRO A 168 -2.48 3.98 -16.91
CA PRO A 168 -2.08 3.59 -18.26
C PRO A 168 -1.50 4.79 -19.02
N ARG A 169 -0.28 4.68 -19.51
CA ARG A 169 0.25 5.70 -20.43
C ARG A 169 -0.51 5.63 -21.75
N PRO A 170 -0.93 6.76 -22.34
CA PRO A 170 -1.48 6.77 -23.68
C PRO A 170 -0.48 6.10 -24.64
N ARG A 171 -0.92 5.10 -25.38
CA ARG A 171 -0.12 4.55 -26.49
C ARG A 171 -0.05 5.64 -27.56
N GLY A 172 1.09 6.30 -27.71
CA GLY A 172 1.27 7.24 -28.80
C GLY A 172 2.04 8.50 -28.47
N SER A 173 3.33 8.40 -28.19
CA SER A 173 4.26 9.51 -28.40
C SER A 173 5.71 9.08 -28.70
N ALA A 174 5.97 7.79 -28.91
CA ALA A 174 7.32 7.31 -29.24
C ALA A 174 7.53 6.96 -30.72
N ASP A 175 6.49 6.76 -31.53
CA ASP A 175 6.63 6.32 -32.94
C ASP A 175 6.54 7.45 -33.98
N ALA A 176 6.36 8.71 -33.58
CA ALA A 176 6.25 9.82 -34.53
C ALA A 176 7.62 10.45 -34.92
N ALA A 177 8.72 10.05 -34.29
CA ALA A 177 10.04 10.66 -34.53
C ALA A 177 10.92 9.88 -35.52
N ASP A 178 10.55 8.67 -35.95
CA ASP A 178 11.42 7.84 -36.82
C ASP A 178 10.98 7.77 -38.30
N THR A 179 9.96 8.52 -38.71
CA THR A 179 9.51 8.57 -40.12
C THR A 179 9.94 9.80 -40.89
N LEU A 180 10.83 10.64 -40.34
CA LEU A 180 11.40 11.81 -41.04
C LEU A 180 12.91 11.75 -41.03
N ARG A 181 13.51 10.77 -41.69
CA ARG A 181 14.87 10.88 -42.23
C ARG A 181 14.79 10.78 -43.76
N PRO A 182 15.35 11.76 -44.45
CA PRO A 182 15.43 11.80 -45.90
C PRO A 182 16.36 10.73 -46.47
#